data_182863ff4be7c1425b0cd3184171dcd9
#
_entry.id   182863ff4be7c1425b0cd3184171dcd9
#
_cell.length_a   1.000
_cell.length_b   1.000
_cell.length_c   1.000
_cell.angle_alpha   90.00
_cell.angle_beta   90.00
_cell.angle_gamma   90.00
#
_symmetry.space_group_name_H-M   'P 1'
#
loop_
_entity.id
_entity.type
_entity.pdbx_description
1 polymer ?
#
loop_
_entity_poly.entity_id
_entity_poly.type
_entity_poly.pdbx_seq_one_letter_code
_entity_poly.pdbx_strand_id
1 'polypeptide(L)'
;MELEQIEMAEKARKNAYTPYSNFKVGAVLKTKSGKYYSGCNVENAGIQSICAERVAFTKAISEGETDFESIAVVGGEDGIDKTVNECLPCGYCRQFMQEFVSKDFKIFTKNGEEIKEYKMEELLPYGFKL
;
A
#
# COMPACT_ATOMS: atom_id res chain seq x y z
N MET A 1 -9.99 1.24 -12.15
CA MET A 1 -8.97 2.09 -12.81
C MET A 1 -7.96 2.56 -11.78
N GLU A 2 -6.73 2.66 -12.18
CA GLU A 2 -5.65 3.02 -11.25
C GLU A 2 -5.81 4.42 -10.65
N LEU A 3 -6.36 5.38 -11.40
CA LEU A 3 -6.60 6.72 -10.86
C LEU A 3 -7.59 6.68 -9.70
N GLU A 4 -8.68 5.93 -9.85
CA GLU A 4 -9.67 5.78 -8.81
C GLU A 4 -9.06 5.14 -7.57
N GLN A 5 -8.23 4.11 -7.77
CA GLN A 5 -7.58 3.41 -6.68
C GLN A 5 -6.59 4.33 -5.94
N ILE A 6 -5.86 5.17 -6.67
CA ILE A 6 -4.96 6.17 -6.09
C ILE A 6 -5.76 7.17 -5.26
N GLU A 7 -6.88 7.66 -5.77
CA GLU A 7 -7.72 8.61 -5.03
C GLU A 7 -8.28 8.00 -3.75
N MET A 8 -8.66 6.73 -3.80
CA MET A 8 -9.10 6.01 -2.60
C MET A 8 -7.97 5.91 -1.58
N ALA A 9 -6.74 5.67 -2.04
CA ALA A 9 -5.58 5.58 -1.15
C ALA A 9 -5.27 6.94 -0.52
N GLU A 10 -5.40 8.02 -1.27
CA GLU A 10 -5.21 9.37 -0.73
C GLU A 10 -6.24 9.68 0.35
N LYS A 11 -7.47 9.21 0.19
CA LYS A 11 -8.51 9.37 1.19
C LYS A 11 -8.22 8.52 2.43
N ALA A 12 -7.78 7.28 2.22
CA ALA A 12 -7.48 6.36 3.31
C ALA A 12 -6.36 6.88 4.22
N ARG A 13 -5.34 7.53 3.65
CA ARG A 13 -4.21 7.99 4.43
C ARG A 13 -4.57 9.06 5.47
N LYS A 14 -5.71 9.72 5.30
CA LYS A 14 -6.16 10.76 6.27
C LYS A 14 -6.48 10.17 7.63
N ASN A 15 -6.76 8.87 7.70
CA ASN A 15 -7.05 8.18 8.95
C ASN A 15 -5.80 7.63 9.65
N ALA A 16 -4.63 7.78 9.04
CA ALA A 16 -3.39 7.25 9.61
C ALA A 16 -3.09 7.88 10.97
N TYR A 17 -2.52 7.06 11.85
CA TYR A 17 -2.13 7.51 13.19
C TYR A 17 -0.61 7.57 13.24
N THR A 18 -0.05 8.78 13.13
CA THR A 18 1.40 8.96 12.96
C THR A 18 1.97 10.05 13.87
N PRO A 19 1.81 9.90 15.21
CA PRO A 19 2.28 10.95 16.14
C PRO A 19 3.82 11.03 16.23
N TYR A 20 4.53 10.03 15.73
CA TYR A 20 5.99 9.97 15.82
C TYR A 20 6.67 10.44 14.55
N SER A 21 6.25 9.96 13.38
CA SER A 21 6.89 10.30 12.11
C SER A 21 6.24 11.49 11.41
N ASN A 22 4.99 11.75 11.70
CA ASN A 22 4.17 12.76 11.00
C ASN A 22 4.05 12.48 9.49
N PHE A 23 4.26 11.22 9.10
CA PHE A 23 4.20 10.79 7.70
C PHE A 23 3.06 9.78 7.52
N LYS A 24 2.01 10.20 6.80
CA LYS A 24 0.80 9.40 6.63
C LYS A 24 0.81 8.66 5.31
N VAL A 25 0.53 7.36 5.35
CA VAL A 25 0.49 6.50 4.17
C VAL A 25 -0.90 5.88 4.06
N GLY A 26 -1.41 5.84 2.83
CA GLY A 26 -2.64 5.14 2.52
C GLY A 26 -2.38 4.10 1.46
N ALA A 27 -3.09 2.98 1.54
CA ALA A 27 -2.99 1.91 0.56
C ALA A 27 -4.38 1.38 0.26
N VAL A 28 -4.60 0.98 -0.99
CA VAL A 28 -5.85 0.34 -1.40
C VAL A 28 -5.51 -0.88 -2.24
N LEU A 29 -5.88 -2.04 -1.72
CA LEU A 29 -5.68 -3.33 -2.36
C LEU A 29 -6.92 -3.68 -3.18
N LYS A 30 -6.71 -4.15 -4.40
CA LYS A 30 -7.81 -4.59 -5.26
C LYS A 30 -7.70 -6.10 -5.45
N THR A 31 -8.78 -6.82 -5.19
CA THR A 31 -8.85 -8.25 -5.45
C THR A 31 -9.20 -8.50 -6.91
N LYS A 32 -8.96 -9.71 -7.39
CA LYS A 32 -9.33 -10.09 -8.77
C LYS A 32 -10.83 -10.09 -8.97
N SER A 33 -11.60 -10.25 -7.89
CA SER A 33 -13.07 -10.17 -7.95
C SER A 33 -13.59 -8.73 -8.02
N GLY A 34 -12.70 -7.74 -7.85
CA GLY A 34 -13.07 -6.33 -7.95
C GLY A 34 -13.36 -5.63 -6.65
N LYS A 35 -13.12 -6.27 -5.51
CA LYS A 35 -13.29 -5.64 -4.19
C LYS A 35 -12.06 -4.84 -3.80
N TYR A 36 -12.28 -3.78 -3.03
CA TYR A 36 -11.22 -2.91 -2.55
C TYR A 36 -11.10 -3.00 -1.02
N TYR A 37 -9.86 -3.02 -0.55
CA TYR A 37 -9.55 -3.02 0.89
C TYR A 37 -8.55 -1.92 1.16
N SER A 38 -8.94 -0.94 1.97
CA SER A 38 -8.07 0.19 2.28
C SER A 38 -7.30 -0.03 3.58
N GLY A 39 -6.17 0.64 3.69
CA GLY A 39 -5.38 0.64 4.90
C GLY A 39 -4.64 1.95 5.05
N CYS A 40 -4.22 2.24 6.27
CA CYS A 40 -3.36 3.38 6.57
C CYS A 40 -2.36 2.93 7.62
N ASN A 41 -1.24 3.67 7.74
CA ASN A 41 -0.23 3.27 8.72
C ASN A 41 -0.64 3.70 10.13
N VAL A 42 -0.25 2.88 11.10
CA VAL A 42 -0.56 3.08 12.51
C VAL A 42 0.71 2.89 13.31
N GLU A 43 1.10 3.91 14.05
CA GLU A 43 2.32 3.90 14.87
C GLU A 43 1.99 3.70 16.34
N ASN A 44 2.96 3.18 17.07
CA ASN A 44 2.86 3.12 18.54
C ASN A 44 4.23 3.37 19.16
N ALA A 45 4.24 3.64 20.47
CA ALA A 45 5.47 3.97 21.18
C ALA A 45 6.47 2.81 21.25
N GLY A 46 6.00 1.58 21.05
CA GLY A 46 6.85 0.40 21.09
C GLY A 46 7.59 0.10 19.79
N ILE A 47 7.50 0.99 18.82
CA ILE A 47 8.13 0.84 17.51
C ILE A 47 7.64 -0.44 16.80
N GLN A 48 6.37 -0.75 16.99
CA GLN A 48 5.73 -1.92 16.41
C GLN A 48 4.72 -1.51 15.32
N SER A 49 5.03 -0.41 14.65
CA SER A 49 4.16 0.19 13.65
C SER A 49 3.73 -0.79 12.57
N ILE A 50 2.53 -0.56 12.03
CA ILE A 50 2.02 -1.36 10.93
C ILE A 50 1.90 -0.44 9.72
N CYS A 51 2.49 -0.87 8.60
CA CYS A 51 2.42 -0.13 7.36
C CYS A 51 1.03 -0.26 6.72
N ALA A 52 0.64 0.74 5.96
CA ALA A 52 -0.67 0.77 5.29
C ALA A 52 -0.89 -0.47 4.42
N GLU A 53 0.12 -0.93 3.72
CA GLU A 53 0.02 -2.08 2.82
C GLU A 53 -0.35 -3.34 3.59
N ARG A 54 0.29 -3.55 4.75
CA ARG A 54 -0.01 -4.73 5.57
C ARG A 54 -1.40 -4.67 6.18
N VAL A 55 -1.87 -3.47 6.52
CA VAL A 55 -3.24 -3.30 7.02
C VAL A 55 -4.24 -3.70 5.93
N ALA A 56 -4.05 -3.22 4.70
CA ALA A 56 -4.94 -3.54 3.59
C ALA A 56 -4.94 -5.05 3.31
N PHE A 57 -3.76 -5.67 3.24
CA PHE A 57 -3.66 -7.11 2.98
C PHE A 57 -4.27 -7.94 4.10
N THR A 58 -3.98 -7.60 5.35
CA THR A 58 -4.50 -8.40 6.47
C THR A 58 -6.02 -8.28 6.59
N LYS A 59 -6.59 -7.11 6.27
CA LYS A 59 -8.04 -6.97 6.21
C LYS A 59 -8.64 -7.92 5.17
N ALA A 60 -8.08 -7.93 3.98
CA ALA A 60 -8.58 -8.78 2.89
C ALA A 60 -8.41 -10.25 3.22
N ILE A 61 -7.24 -10.65 3.69
CA ILE A 61 -6.94 -12.04 4.02
C ILE A 61 -7.84 -12.52 5.15
N SER A 62 -8.09 -11.69 6.17
CA SER A 62 -8.94 -12.09 7.28
C SER A 62 -10.40 -12.21 6.88
N GLU A 63 -10.80 -11.68 5.73
CA GLU A 63 -12.12 -11.86 5.17
C GLU A 63 -12.18 -13.00 4.14
N GLY A 64 -11.09 -13.74 3.98
CA GLY A 64 -11.06 -14.92 3.12
C GLY A 64 -10.58 -14.68 1.69
N GLU A 65 -10.09 -13.48 1.37
CA GLU A 65 -9.60 -13.22 0.03
C GLU A 65 -8.25 -13.87 -0.20
N THR A 66 -8.04 -14.42 -1.40
CA THR A 66 -6.80 -15.11 -1.76
C THR A 66 -6.21 -14.66 -3.09
N ASP A 67 -6.97 -13.97 -3.92
CA ASP A 67 -6.53 -13.58 -5.27
C ASP A 67 -6.51 -12.07 -5.40
N PHE A 68 -5.33 -11.51 -5.62
CA PHE A 68 -5.12 -10.08 -5.64
C PHE A 68 -4.61 -9.59 -6.99
N GLU A 69 -5.07 -8.42 -7.41
CA GLU A 69 -4.74 -7.84 -8.71
C GLU A 69 -3.70 -6.74 -8.59
N SER A 70 -3.90 -5.79 -7.68
CA SER A 70 -3.06 -4.60 -7.58
C SER A 70 -3.19 -3.93 -6.22
N ILE A 71 -2.23 -3.05 -5.91
CA ILE A 71 -2.32 -2.17 -4.74
C ILE A 71 -1.87 -0.77 -5.14
N ALA A 72 -2.56 0.25 -4.63
CA ALA A 72 -2.16 1.64 -4.77
C ALA A 72 -1.62 2.11 -3.43
N VAL A 73 -0.49 2.82 -3.43
CA VAL A 73 0.17 3.30 -2.21
C VAL A 73 0.53 4.76 -2.40
N VAL A 74 0.11 5.60 -1.47
CA VAL A 74 0.47 7.02 -1.46
C VAL A 74 0.88 7.44 -0.05
N GLY A 75 1.83 8.37 0.06
CA GLY A 75 2.30 8.83 1.36
C GLY A 75 2.72 10.29 1.34
N GLY A 76 2.66 10.93 2.49
CA GLY A 76 3.04 12.32 2.62
C GLY A 76 2.91 12.79 4.06
N GLU A 77 3.49 13.97 4.35
CA GLU A 77 3.42 14.56 5.67
C GLU A 77 1.99 14.89 6.06
N ASP A 78 1.73 14.89 7.36
CA ASP A 78 0.41 15.27 7.91
C ASP A 78 0.09 16.71 7.51
N GLY A 79 -1.15 16.95 7.12
CA GLY A 79 -1.60 18.26 6.69
C GLY A 79 -1.39 18.53 5.19
N ILE A 80 -0.77 17.61 4.46
CA ILE A 80 -0.59 17.71 3.01
C ILE A 80 -1.71 16.90 2.35
N ASP A 81 -2.57 17.58 1.58
CA ASP A 81 -3.70 16.92 0.93
C ASP A 81 -3.27 16.08 -0.28
N LYS A 82 -2.23 16.51 -0.97
CA LYS A 82 -1.73 15.79 -2.14
C LYS A 82 -0.31 15.34 -1.90
N THR A 83 -0.02 14.13 -2.32
CA THR A 83 1.33 13.59 -2.22
C THR A 83 2.13 14.04 -3.44
N VAL A 84 3.27 14.66 -3.20
CA VAL A 84 4.11 15.20 -4.29
C VAL A 84 5.30 14.31 -4.61
N ASN A 85 5.67 13.44 -3.67
CA ASN A 85 6.78 12.51 -3.86
C ASN A 85 6.25 11.09 -3.89
N GLU A 86 6.95 10.25 -4.64
CA GLU A 86 6.59 8.84 -4.74
C GLU A 86 6.84 8.12 -3.41
N CYS A 87 5.85 7.34 -2.97
CA CYS A 87 5.97 6.54 -1.76
C CYS A 87 5.91 5.07 -2.16
N LEU A 88 7.05 4.40 -2.12
CA LEU A 88 7.13 2.97 -2.44
C LEU A 88 6.98 2.14 -1.17
N PRO A 89 6.45 0.91 -1.28
CA PRO A 89 6.39 0.01 -0.13
C PRO A 89 7.80 -0.26 0.41
N CYS A 90 7.93 -0.33 1.75
CA CYS A 90 9.21 -0.66 2.35
C CYS A 90 9.57 -2.14 2.08
N GLY A 91 10.84 -2.50 2.35
CA GLY A 91 11.30 -3.86 2.09
C GLY A 91 10.51 -4.94 2.82
N TYR A 92 10.12 -4.65 4.07
CA TYR A 92 9.29 -5.57 4.85
C TYR A 92 7.96 -5.82 4.13
N CYS A 93 7.30 -4.76 3.67
CA CYS A 93 6.02 -4.90 2.98
C CYS A 93 6.17 -5.62 1.65
N ARG A 94 7.27 -5.37 0.94
CA ARG A 94 7.53 -6.07 -0.33
C ARG A 94 7.65 -7.57 -0.11
N GLN A 95 8.39 -7.99 0.89
CA GLN A 95 8.52 -9.41 1.22
C GLN A 95 7.19 -9.99 1.71
N PHE A 96 6.46 -9.23 2.52
CA PHE A 96 5.15 -9.65 3.01
C PHE A 96 4.18 -9.87 1.85
N MET A 97 4.09 -8.89 0.95
CA MET A 97 3.16 -8.96 -0.19
C MET A 97 3.49 -10.11 -1.13
N GLN A 98 4.78 -10.37 -1.33
CA GLN A 98 5.21 -11.41 -2.26
C GLN A 98 4.65 -12.79 -1.92
N GLU A 99 4.39 -13.07 -0.64
CA GLU A 99 3.81 -14.33 -0.22
C GLU A 99 2.45 -14.59 -0.88
N PHE A 100 1.70 -13.52 -1.13
CA PHE A 100 0.29 -13.61 -1.52
C PHE A 100 0.01 -13.26 -2.97
N VAL A 101 1.00 -12.76 -3.71
CA VAL A 101 0.77 -12.24 -5.07
C VAL A 101 1.72 -12.88 -6.07
N SER A 102 1.38 -12.78 -7.36
CA SER A 102 2.23 -13.25 -8.44
C SER A 102 3.26 -12.17 -8.81
N LYS A 103 4.24 -12.53 -9.63
CA LYS A 103 5.30 -11.62 -10.05
C LYS A 103 4.78 -10.42 -10.82
N ASP A 104 3.66 -10.57 -11.50
CA ASP A 104 3.07 -9.51 -12.32
C ASP A 104 2.02 -8.68 -11.57
N PHE A 105 1.86 -8.90 -10.26
CA PHE A 105 1.00 -8.07 -9.43
C PHE A 105 1.44 -6.61 -9.53
N LYS A 106 0.48 -5.70 -9.71
CA LYS A 106 0.77 -4.30 -9.98
C LYS A 106 0.75 -3.44 -8.73
N ILE A 107 1.74 -2.58 -8.60
CA ILE A 107 1.81 -1.59 -7.53
C ILE A 107 1.76 -0.21 -8.18
N PHE A 108 0.74 0.57 -7.82
CA PHE A 108 0.57 1.92 -8.32
C PHE A 108 1.00 2.92 -7.25
N THR A 109 1.81 3.91 -7.67
CA THR A 109 2.20 5.02 -6.81
C THR A 109 1.96 6.31 -7.56
N LYS A 110 2.16 7.43 -6.89
CA LYS A 110 1.97 8.73 -7.50
C LYS A 110 3.19 9.60 -7.22
N ASN A 111 3.71 10.20 -8.28
CA ASN A 111 4.81 11.14 -8.20
C ASN A 111 4.31 12.46 -8.79
N GLY A 112 3.92 13.41 -7.92
CA GLY A 112 3.23 14.61 -8.35
C GLY A 112 1.86 14.26 -8.95
N GLU A 113 1.64 14.59 -10.19
CA GLU A 113 0.40 14.25 -10.90
C GLU A 113 0.54 12.97 -11.72
N GLU A 114 1.74 12.38 -11.78
CA GLU A 114 2.00 11.20 -12.59
C GLU A 114 1.81 9.92 -11.78
N ILE A 115 1.01 9.00 -12.33
CA ILE A 115 0.84 7.68 -11.73
C ILE A 115 1.91 6.76 -12.29
N LYS A 116 2.64 6.11 -11.36
CA LYS A 116 3.68 5.14 -11.71
C LYS A 116 3.15 3.74 -11.46
N GLU A 117 3.54 2.81 -12.31
CA GLU A 117 3.15 1.41 -12.19
C GLU A 117 4.39 0.53 -12.13
N TYR A 118 4.41 -0.38 -11.15
CA TYR A 118 5.48 -1.35 -10.98
C TYR A 118 4.90 -2.74 -10.87
N LYS A 119 5.68 -3.75 -11.28
CA LYS A 119 5.34 -5.14 -11.02
C LYS A 119 6.04 -5.59 -9.74
N MET A 120 5.47 -6.57 -9.07
CA MET A 120 6.07 -7.11 -7.85
C MET A 120 7.51 -7.53 -8.07
N GLU A 121 7.81 -8.18 -9.19
CA GLU A 121 9.17 -8.64 -9.50
C GLU A 121 10.18 -7.49 -9.66
N GLU A 122 9.71 -6.30 -10.01
CA GLU A 122 10.58 -5.12 -10.13
C GLU A 122 10.95 -4.55 -8.75
N LEU A 123 10.02 -4.64 -7.79
CA LEU A 123 10.24 -4.08 -6.45
C LEU A 123 10.89 -5.08 -5.49
N LEU A 124 10.88 -6.37 -5.84
CA LEU A 124 11.55 -7.40 -5.03
C LEU A 124 12.16 -8.44 -5.96
N PRO A 125 13.26 -8.07 -6.67
CA PRO A 125 13.97 -9.05 -7.50
C PRO A 125 14.53 -10.17 -6.63
N TYR A 126 14.41 -11.40 -7.10
CA TYR A 126 14.91 -12.57 -6.38
C TYR A 126 14.34 -12.73 -4.98
N GLY A 127 13.13 -12.25 -4.74
CA GLY A 127 12.45 -12.50 -3.47
C GLY A 127 12.21 -14.00 -3.27
N PHE A 128 12.21 -14.44 -2.01
CA PHE A 128 12.06 -15.87 -1.76
C PHE A 128 10.66 -16.24 -1.27
N LYS A 129 10.27 -17.48 -1.55
CA LYS A 129 9.07 -18.11 -0.98
C LYS A 129 9.48 -19.48 -0.45
N LEU A 130 8.87 -19.87 0.64
CA LEU A 130 9.06 -21.23 1.18
C LEU A 130 8.17 -22.24 0.48
#